data_798951f4344a95d0b2e28da658049324
#
_entry.id   798951f4344a95d0b2e28da658049324
#
_cell.length_a   1.000
_cell.length_b   1.000
_cell.length_c   1.000
_cell.angle_alpha   90.00
_cell.angle_beta   90.00
_cell.angle_gamma   90.00
#
_symmetry.space_group_name_H-M   'P 1'
#
loop_
_entity.id
_entity.type
_entity.pdbx_description
1 polymer ?
#
loop_
_entity_poly.entity_id
_entity_poly.type
_entity_poly.pdbx_seq_one_letter_code
_entity_poly.pdbx_strand_id
1 'polypeptide(L)'
;MAHDYLLPIGDLGKTRPVIFYDQLGNGRSTHLPDKLKSFWTIDLFIDELVNLVNYLGISSQYDILGHSWGGMLASEFVLRRQPDGLRKLIIVGSLPSMELWNRSNVILMKGLPQEVQADLRNGFKDKVKYRKALEVHHSRHGCIIDPPPKEIANGVLDPIFGDRETGEGGDATVSVAMCVRAGSGSDICS
;
A
#
# COMPACT_ATOMS: atom_id res chain seq x y z
N MET A 1 5.60 -4.45 -1.08
CA MET A 1 4.40 -5.05 -0.47
C MET A 1 3.53 -5.59 -1.59
N ALA A 2 3.25 -6.88 -1.60
CA ALA A 2 2.36 -7.48 -2.59
C ALA A 2 0.89 -7.38 -2.14
N HIS A 3 -0.02 -7.71 -3.04
CA HIS A 3 -1.48 -7.65 -2.79
C HIS A 3 -1.99 -8.70 -1.78
N ASP A 4 -1.16 -9.64 -1.35
CA ASP A 4 -1.57 -10.83 -0.59
C ASP A 4 -2.37 -10.50 0.68
N TYR A 5 -2.05 -9.42 1.37
CA TYR A 5 -2.77 -9.01 2.58
C TYR A 5 -4.20 -8.50 2.32
N LEU A 6 -4.52 -8.19 1.06
CA LEU A 6 -5.85 -7.76 0.63
C LEU A 6 -6.72 -8.93 0.11
N LEU A 7 -6.15 -10.12 -0.08
CA LEU A 7 -6.88 -11.28 -0.63
C LEU A 7 -8.21 -11.57 0.07
N PRO A 8 -8.36 -11.41 1.39
CA PRO A 8 -9.66 -11.61 2.05
C PRO A 8 -10.79 -10.73 1.50
N ILE A 9 -10.45 -9.58 0.87
CA ILE A 9 -11.43 -8.72 0.21
C ILE A 9 -12.03 -9.41 -1.02
N GLY A 10 -11.28 -10.34 -1.64
CA GLY A 10 -11.76 -11.14 -2.76
C GLY A 10 -13.02 -11.95 -2.44
N ASP A 11 -13.15 -12.41 -1.18
CA ASP A 11 -14.32 -13.16 -0.73
C ASP A 11 -15.61 -12.33 -0.75
N LEU A 12 -15.50 -11.00 -0.71
CA LEU A 12 -16.62 -10.08 -0.86
C LEU A 12 -17.07 -9.97 -2.33
N GLY A 13 -16.26 -10.48 -3.26
CA GLY A 13 -16.46 -10.41 -4.69
C GLY A 13 -17.36 -11.50 -5.30
N LYS A 14 -18.22 -12.17 -4.51
CA LYS A 14 -19.06 -13.32 -4.96
C LYS A 14 -19.86 -13.07 -6.23
N THR A 15 -20.19 -11.84 -6.55
CA THR A 15 -21.02 -11.45 -7.70
C THR A 15 -20.29 -10.59 -8.72
N ARG A 16 -19.04 -10.20 -8.46
CA ARG A 16 -18.26 -9.30 -9.34
C ARG A 16 -16.77 -9.60 -9.21
N PRO A 17 -16.01 -9.56 -10.32
CA PRO A 17 -14.57 -9.72 -10.27
C PRO A 17 -13.91 -8.70 -9.34
N VAL A 18 -12.97 -9.17 -8.54
CA VAL A 18 -12.06 -8.34 -7.75
C VAL A 18 -10.66 -8.53 -8.32
N ILE A 19 -10.05 -7.44 -8.77
CA ILE A 19 -8.76 -7.44 -9.45
C ILE A 19 -7.73 -6.88 -8.48
N PHE A 20 -6.72 -7.67 -8.19
CA PHE A 20 -5.55 -7.25 -7.43
C PHE A 20 -4.38 -7.12 -8.39
N TYR A 21 -3.58 -6.08 -8.25
CA TYR A 21 -2.35 -5.95 -9.02
C TYR A 21 -1.22 -5.39 -8.16
N ASP A 22 -0.02 -5.81 -8.46
CA ASP A 22 1.18 -5.25 -7.89
C ASP A 22 1.67 -4.13 -8.78
N GLN A 23 1.90 -2.95 -8.23
CA GLN A 23 2.40 -1.81 -8.99
C GLN A 23 3.83 -2.05 -9.49
N LEU A 24 4.24 -1.33 -10.52
CA LEU A 24 5.61 -1.34 -11.02
C LEU A 24 6.62 -1.15 -9.88
N GLY A 25 7.64 -1.98 -9.86
CA GLY A 25 8.64 -2.01 -8.78
C GLY A 25 8.23 -2.84 -7.56
N ASN A 26 7.08 -3.51 -7.58
CA ASN A 26 6.53 -4.18 -6.40
C ASN A 26 6.06 -5.60 -6.69
N GLY A 27 6.13 -6.45 -5.65
CA GLY A 27 5.60 -7.80 -5.69
C GLY A 27 6.09 -8.60 -6.88
N ARG A 28 5.15 -9.07 -7.71
CA ARG A 28 5.43 -9.85 -8.92
C ARG A 28 5.57 -9.01 -10.19
N SER A 29 5.36 -7.70 -10.10
CA SER A 29 5.52 -6.78 -11.24
C SER A 29 7.00 -6.52 -11.53
N THR A 30 7.30 -5.94 -12.69
CA THR A 30 8.67 -5.65 -13.13
C THR A 30 9.38 -4.75 -12.13
N HIS A 31 10.55 -5.17 -11.67
CA HIS A 31 11.44 -4.39 -10.82
C HIS A 31 12.46 -3.63 -11.68
N LEU A 32 12.69 -2.37 -11.37
CA LEU A 32 13.56 -1.46 -12.10
C LEU A 32 14.57 -0.80 -11.14
N PRO A 33 15.52 -1.56 -10.57
CA PRO A 33 16.43 -1.08 -9.51
C PRO A 33 17.34 0.06 -9.97
N ASP A 34 17.66 0.12 -11.27
CA ASP A 34 18.59 1.10 -11.84
C ASP A 34 17.92 2.44 -12.18
N LYS A 35 16.62 2.57 -11.97
CA LYS A 35 15.91 3.82 -12.24
C LYS A 35 16.20 4.87 -11.18
N LEU A 36 16.45 6.11 -11.63
CA LEU A 36 16.63 7.24 -10.75
C LEU A 36 15.36 7.53 -9.94
N LYS A 37 15.49 8.13 -8.77
CA LYS A 37 14.36 8.51 -7.91
C LYS A 37 13.33 9.39 -8.63
N SER A 38 13.78 10.25 -9.55
CA SER A 38 12.91 11.12 -10.35
C SER A 38 12.00 10.36 -11.34
N PHE A 39 12.30 9.09 -11.64
CA PHE A 39 11.45 8.24 -12.46
C PHE A 39 10.15 7.87 -11.72
N TRP A 40 10.22 7.71 -10.42
CA TRP A 40 9.10 7.25 -9.58
C TRP A 40 8.21 8.43 -9.19
N THR A 41 7.21 8.72 -10.03
CA THR A 41 6.28 9.82 -9.83
C THR A 41 4.86 9.33 -9.58
N ILE A 42 4.02 10.17 -8.99
CA ILE A 42 2.60 9.86 -8.83
C ILE A 42 1.94 9.66 -10.20
N ASP A 43 2.30 10.48 -11.19
CA ASP A 43 1.75 10.37 -12.54
C ASP A 43 2.09 9.04 -13.21
N LEU A 44 3.31 8.49 -13.00
CA LEU A 44 3.67 7.16 -13.48
C LEU A 44 2.68 6.09 -12.98
N PHE A 45 2.37 6.09 -11.69
CA PHE A 45 1.45 5.11 -11.11
C PHE A 45 -0.01 5.37 -11.47
N ILE A 46 -0.38 6.62 -11.71
CA ILE A 46 -1.70 6.97 -12.25
C ILE A 46 -1.84 6.43 -13.69
N ASP A 47 -0.83 6.62 -14.52
CA ASP A 47 -0.84 6.15 -15.91
C ASP A 47 -0.83 4.61 -15.99
N GLU A 48 -0.13 3.95 -15.05
CA GLU A 48 -0.20 2.49 -14.89
C GLU A 48 -1.63 2.03 -14.57
N LEU A 49 -2.33 2.70 -13.64
CA LEU A 49 -3.72 2.39 -13.30
C LEU A 49 -4.66 2.62 -14.48
N VAL A 50 -4.52 3.72 -15.20
CA VAL A 50 -5.28 4.01 -16.43
C VAL A 50 -5.07 2.90 -17.46
N ASN A 51 -3.82 2.50 -17.66
CA ASN A 51 -3.46 1.43 -18.59
C ASN A 51 -4.10 0.09 -18.21
N LEU A 52 -4.05 -0.24 -16.91
CA LEU A 52 -4.68 -1.47 -16.40
C LEU A 52 -6.18 -1.48 -16.62
N VAL A 53 -6.88 -0.41 -16.29
CA VAL A 53 -8.34 -0.27 -16.44
C VAL A 53 -8.74 -0.39 -17.92
N ASN A 54 -7.96 0.21 -18.84
CA ASN A 54 -8.18 0.13 -20.28
C ASN A 54 -7.88 -1.27 -20.81
N TYR A 55 -6.77 -1.89 -20.42
CA TYR A 55 -6.38 -3.23 -20.85
C TYR A 55 -7.44 -4.28 -20.46
N LEU A 56 -8.03 -4.13 -19.28
CA LEU A 56 -9.08 -5.02 -18.80
C LEU A 56 -10.45 -4.72 -19.41
N GLY A 57 -10.59 -3.67 -20.22
CA GLY A 57 -11.85 -3.29 -20.85
C GLY A 57 -12.94 -2.84 -19.87
N ILE A 58 -12.55 -2.37 -18.67
CA ILE A 58 -13.48 -1.98 -17.60
C ILE A 58 -13.62 -0.48 -17.42
N SER A 59 -13.03 0.31 -18.31
CA SER A 59 -12.99 1.79 -18.22
C SER A 59 -14.36 2.46 -18.14
N SER A 60 -15.43 1.79 -18.59
CA SER A 60 -16.79 2.31 -18.54
C SER A 60 -17.47 2.15 -17.17
N GLN A 61 -17.02 1.18 -16.34
CA GLN A 61 -17.68 0.92 -15.05
C GLN A 61 -16.81 0.10 -14.10
N TYR A 62 -16.27 0.73 -13.07
CA TYR A 62 -15.47 0.08 -12.03
C TYR A 62 -15.56 0.80 -10.69
N ASP A 63 -15.15 0.12 -9.63
CA ASP A 63 -14.95 0.68 -8.30
C ASP A 63 -13.46 0.54 -7.94
N ILE A 64 -12.91 1.44 -7.14
CA ILE A 64 -11.54 1.36 -6.60
C ILE A 64 -11.59 1.26 -5.09
N LEU A 65 -10.82 0.34 -4.53
CA LEU A 65 -10.48 0.31 -3.12
C LEU A 65 -8.97 0.53 -2.98
N GLY A 66 -8.59 1.58 -2.29
CA GLY A 66 -7.20 1.90 -1.98
C GLY A 66 -6.94 1.86 -0.47
N HIS A 67 -5.95 1.08 -0.06
CA HIS A 67 -5.48 1.05 1.32
C HIS A 67 -4.15 1.80 1.43
N SER A 68 -3.99 2.61 2.48
CA SER A 68 -2.76 3.36 2.77
C SER A 68 -2.32 4.21 1.57
N TRP A 69 -1.13 3.97 0.99
CA TRP A 69 -0.66 4.62 -0.25
C TRP A 69 -1.66 4.44 -1.41
N GLY A 70 -2.27 3.25 -1.55
CA GLY A 70 -3.26 3.01 -2.59
C GLY A 70 -4.47 3.94 -2.49
N GLY A 71 -4.85 4.35 -1.29
CA GLY A 71 -5.89 5.37 -1.09
C GLY A 71 -5.41 6.77 -1.49
N MET A 72 -4.16 7.13 -1.23
CA MET A 72 -3.56 8.38 -1.71
C MET A 72 -3.53 8.41 -3.25
N LEU A 73 -3.00 7.35 -3.86
CA LEU A 73 -2.93 7.25 -5.32
C LEU A 73 -4.31 7.29 -5.97
N ALA A 74 -5.29 6.58 -5.41
CA ALA A 74 -6.66 6.60 -5.91
C ALA A 74 -7.29 8.00 -5.82
N SER A 75 -7.00 8.74 -4.75
CA SER A 75 -7.46 10.13 -4.61
C SER A 75 -6.81 11.05 -5.66
N GLU A 76 -5.51 10.95 -5.85
CA GLU A 76 -4.76 11.70 -6.87
C GLU A 76 -5.24 11.35 -8.29
N PHE A 77 -5.53 10.06 -8.55
CA PHE A 77 -6.11 9.61 -9.81
C PHE A 77 -7.45 10.29 -10.07
N VAL A 78 -8.36 10.31 -9.11
CA VAL A 78 -9.66 10.97 -9.27
C VAL A 78 -9.49 12.47 -9.51
N LEU A 79 -8.63 13.14 -8.74
CA LEU A 79 -8.41 14.58 -8.87
C LEU A 79 -7.80 14.95 -10.22
N ARG A 80 -6.85 14.16 -10.73
CA ARG A 80 -6.09 14.50 -11.94
C ARG A 80 -6.72 13.99 -13.23
N ARG A 81 -7.46 12.89 -13.19
CA ARG A 81 -8.00 12.22 -14.39
C ARG A 81 -9.52 12.30 -14.50
N GLN A 82 -10.25 12.55 -13.39
CA GLN A 82 -11.71 12.64 -13.36
C GLN A 82 -12.39 11.52 -14.16
N PRO A 83 -12.13 10.24 -13.84
CA PRO A 83 -12.52 9.11 -14.69
C PRO A 83 -14.03 8.89 -14.68
N ASP A 84 -14.69 9.04 -15.82
CA ASP A 84 -16.14 8.92 -15.98
C ASP A 84 -16.70 7.57 -15.54
N GLY A 85 -15.94 6.48 -15.75
CA GLY A 85 -16.37 5.13 -15.39
C GLY A 85 -16.18 4.74 -13.93
N LEU A 86 -15.52 5.55 -13.12
CA LEU A 86 -15.34 5.28 -11.70
C LEU A 86 -16.65 5.55 -10.95
N ARG A 87 -17.22 4.52 -10.34
CA ARG A 87 -18.49 4.62 -9.61
C ARG A 87 -18.31 4.84 -8.11
N LYS A 88 -17.36 4.14 -7.52
CA LYS A 88 -17.07 4.22 -6.08
C LYS A 88 -15.59 4.25 -5.82
N LEU A 89 -15.19 5.12 -4.91
CA LEU A 89 -13.86 5.18 -4.33
C LEU A 89 -13.97 4.82 -2.85
N ILE A 90 -13.30 3.73 -2.46
CA ILE A 90 -13.23 3.27 -1.07
C ILE A 90 -11.80 3.48 -0.59
N ILE A 91 -11.65 4.32 0.42
CA ILE A 91 -10.35 4.67 1.00
C ILE A 91 -10.26 4.06 2.40
N VAL A 92 -9.22 3.25 2.63
CA VAL A 92 -9.02 2.54 3.89
C VAL A 92 -7.65 2.87 4.45
N GLY A 93 -7.58 3.31 5.70
CA GLY A 93 -6.32 3.57 6.41
C GLY A 93 -5.35 4.47 5.65
N SER A 94 -5.87 5.41 4.86
CA SER A 94 -5.09 6.34 4.05
C SER A 94 -5.04 7.73 4.68
N LEU A 95 -4.25 8.61 4.11
CA LEU A 95 -4.01 9.94 4.63
C LEU A 95 -4.24 11.01 3.55
N PRO A 96 -4.85 12.13 3.93
CA PRO A 96 -5.08 13.25 3.01
C PRO A 96 -3.85 14.16 2.84
N SER A 97 -2.89 14.08 3.76
CA SER A 97 -1.71 14.95 3.78
C SER A 97 -0.57 14.30 4.54
N MET A 98 0.62 14.29 3.91
CA MET A 98 1.87 13.84 4.55
C MET A 98 2.25 14.72 5.74
N GLU A 99 1.97 16.02 5.69
CA GLU A 99 2.23 16.92 6.80
C GLU A 99 1.40 16.55 8.04
N LEU A 100 0.09 16.35 7.86
CA LEU A 100 -0.80 15.95 8.94
C LEU A 100 -0.43 14.57 9.50
N TRP A 101 -0.06 13.64 8.63
CA TRP A 101 0.40 12.31 9.03
C TRP A 101 1.68 12.38 9.87
N ASN A 102 2.67 13.12 9.43
CA ASN A 102 3.92 13.32 10.19
C ASN A 102 3.65 13.97 11.55
N ARG A 103 2.79 14.98 11.59
CA ARG A 103 2.40 15.65 12.83
C ARG A 103 1.71 14.69 13.81
N SER A 104 0.79 13.88 13.31
CA SER A 104 0.10 12.85 14.10
C SER A 104 1.08 11.83 14.66
N ASN A 105 2.00 11.30 13.83
CA ASN A 105 3.00 10.34 14.29
C ASN A 105 3.93 10.91 15.38
N VAL A 106 4.33 12.19 15.27
CA VAL A 106 5.11 12.86 16.33
C VAL A 106 4.34 12.90 17.65
N ILE A 107 3.02 13.13 17.60
CA ILE A 107 2.17 13.12 18.80
C ILE A 107 2.07 11.71 19.38
N LEU A 108 1.80 10.71 18.55
CA LEU A 108 1.66 9.32 18.97
C LEU A 108 2.97 8.75 19.55
N MET A 109 4.10 9.12 18.94
CA MET A 109 5.43 8.74 19.45
C MET A 109 5.69 9.19 20.89
N LYS A 110 5.16 10.32 21.30
CA LYS A 110 5.39 10.85 22.68
C LYS A 110 4.91 9.91 23.78
N GLY A 111 3.94 9.06 23.50
CA GLY A 111 3.41 8.05 24.41
C GLY A 111 4.22 6.75 24.48
N LEU A 112 5.30 6.63 23.70
CA LEU A 112 6.15 5.44 23.66
C LEU A 112 7.35 5.56 24.62
N PRO A 113 8.00 4.45 25.00
CA PRO A 113 9.26 4.48 25.76
C PRO A 113 10.33 5.29 25.03
N GLN A 114 11.20 5.97 25.77
CA GLN A 114 12.23 6.87 25.20
C GLN A 114 13.17 6.15 24.21
N GLU A 115 13.54 4.91 24.51
CA GLU A 115 14.36 4.08 23.62
C GLU A 115 13.66 3.86 22.27
N VAL A 116 12.39 3.47 22.30
CA VAL A 116 11.58 3.27 21.08
C VAL A 116 11.46 4.57 20.29
N GLN A 117 11.27 5.70 20.96
CA GLN A 117 11.26 7.01 20.28
C GLN A 117 12.59 7.33 19.61
N ALA A 118 13.72 6.99 20.26
CA ALA A 118 15.05 7.20 19.69
C ALA A 118 15.26 6.35 18.44
N ASP A 119 14.89 5.07 18.48
CA ASP A 119 15.03 4.14 17.36
C ASP A 119 14.12 4.52 16.18
N LEU A 120 12.89 4.97 16.45
CA LEU A 120 12.00 5.52 15.42
C LEU A 120 12.61 6.76 14.73
N ARG A 121 13.27 7.66 15.48
CA ARG A 121 13.94 8.84 14.90
C ARG A 121 15.19 8.49 14.11
N ASN A 122 15.92 7.44 14.53
CA ASN A 122 17.10 6.95 13.81
C ASN A 122 16.74 6.32 12.46
N GLY A 123 15.55 5.75 12.35
CA GLY A 123 15.03 5.19 11.11
C GLY A 123 15.96 4.13 10.49
N PHE A 124 16.12 4.17 9.19
CA PHE A 124 16.91 3.20 8.43
C PHE A 124 18.44 3.21 8.69
N LYS A 125 18.95 4.03 9.61
CA LYS A 125 20.35 3.96 10.02
C LYS A 125 20.65 2.65 10.76
N ASP A 126 19.67 2.11 11.47
CA ASP A 126 19.69 0.79 12.07
C ASP A 126 18.34 0.09 11.79
N LYS A 127 18.32 -0.70 10.73
CA LYS A 127 17.09 -1.35 10.24
C LYS A 127 16.45 -2.26 11.29
N VAL A 128 17.28 -2.98 12.07
CA VAL A 128 16.80 -3.94 13.08
C VAL A 128 16.12 -3.22 14.22
N LYS A 129 16.74 -2.20 14.77
CA LYS A 129 16.15 -1.40 15.86
C LYS A 129 14.92 -0.63 15.36
N TYR A 130 14.99 -0.05 14.17
CA TYR A 130 13.87 0.67 13.59
C TYR A 130 12.66 -0.26 13.38
N ARG A 131 12.87 -1.48 12.87
CA ARG A 131 11.81 -2.48 12.74
C ARG A 131 11.16 -2.79 14.10
N LYS A 132 11.96 -3.11 15.11
CA LYS A 132 11.45 -3.40 16.48
C LYS A 132 10.66 -2.23 17.05
N ALA A 133 11.15 -1.01 16.87
CA ALA A 133 10.47 0.19 17.31
C ALA A 133 9.14 0.42 16.55
N LEU A 134 9.08 0.13 15.24
CA LEU A 134 7.85 0.17 14.45
C LEU A 134 6.85 -0.90 14.90
N GLU A 135 7.29 -2.10 15.24
CA GLU A 135 6.41 -3.15 15.78
C GLU A 135 5.72 -2.67 17.07
N VAL A 136 6.46 -2.02 17.97
CA VAL A 136 5.89 -1.42 19.20
C VAL A 136 4.92 -0.29 18.87
N HIS A 137 5.25 0.57 17.92
CA HIS A 137 4.35 1.64 17.47
C HIS A 137 3.07 1.07 16.85
N HIS A 138 3.20 0.08 15.96
CA HIS A 138 2.08 -0.53 15.26
C HIS A 138 1.15 -1.31 16.19
N SER A 139 1.67 -2.00 17.20
CA SER A 139 0.84 -2.72 18.18
C SER A 139 -0.09 -1.78 18.97
N ARG A 140 0.28 -0.50 19.10
CA ARG A 140 -0.53 0.50 19.80
C ARG A 140 -1.42 1.33 18.89
N HIS A 141 -0.97 1.60 17.65
CA HIS A 141 -1.57 2.62 16.81
C HIS A 141 -1.94 2.14 15.40
N GLY A 142 -1.49 0.95 15.00
CA GLY A 142 -1.74 0.38 13.67
C GLY A 142 -2.64 -0.84 13.73
N CYS A 143 -2.15 -1.96 14.26
CA CYS A 143 -2.90 -3.20 14.39
C CYS A 143 -2.86 -3.66 15.84
N ILE A 144 -4.00 -3.56 16.52
CA ILE A 144 -4.15 -3.93 17.94
C ILE A 144 -4.43 -5.42 18.15
N ILE A 145 -4.53 -6.21 17.07
CA ILE A 145 -4.71 -7.66 17.14
C ILE A 145 -3.37 -8.29 17.55
N ASP A 146 -3.38 -9.09 18.59
CA ASP A 146 -2.20 -9.76 19.11
C ASP A 146 -2.43 -11.30 19.15
N PRO A 147 -1.60 -12.11 18.47
CA PRO A 147 -0.53 -11.69 17.55
C PRO A 147 -1.09 -11.06 16.26
N PRO A 148 -0.32 -10.17 15.61
CA PRO A 148 -0.77 -9.58 14.36
C PRO A 148 -0.91 -10.66 13.28
N PRO A 149 -1.88 -10.51 12.35
CA PRO A 149 -2.03 -11.43 11.23
C PRO A 149 -0.71 -11.63 10.48
N LYS A 150 -0.43 -12.88 10.08
CA LYS A 150 0.82 -13.23 9.38
C LYS A 150 1.01 -12.41 8.10
N GLU A 151 -0.08 -12.08 7.43
CA GLU A 151 -0.11 -11.28 6.21
C GLU A 151 0.44 -9.86 6.47
N ILE A 152 0.24 -9.32 7.67
CA ILE A 152 0.80 -8.01 8.07
C ILE A 152 2.25 -8.18 8.51
N ALA A 153 2.54 -9.14 9.37
CA ALA A 153 3.88 -9.33 9.90
C ALA A 153 4.89 -9.66 8.79
N ASN A 154 4.56 -10.64 7.94
CA ASN A 154 5.46 -11.15 6.91
C ASN A 154 5.29 -10.44 5.55
N GLY A 155 4.07 -10.03 5.22
CA GLY A 155 3.77 -9.40 3.93
C GLY A 155 4.08 -7.91 3.85
N VAL A 156 4.19 -7.23 4.99
CA VAL A 156 4.43 -5.78 5.04
C VAL A 156 5.83 -5.46 5.52
N LEU A 157 6.26 -6.03 6.65
CA LEU A 157 7.52 -5.66 7.27
C LEU A 157 8.72 -6.40 6.66
N ASP A 158 8.61 -7.70 6.39
CA ASP A 158 9.74 -8.49 5.88
C ASP A 158 10.25 -8.00 4.52
N PRO A 159 9.41 -7.64 3.53
CA PRO A 159 9.90 -7.08 2.27
C PRO A 159 10.65 -5.75 2.45
N ILE A 160 10.28 -4.95 3.44
CA ILE A 160 10.89 -3.63 3.68
C ILE A 160 12.20 -3.76 4.47
N PHE A 161 12.19 -4.56 5.52
CA PHE A 161 13.27 -4.61 6.50
C PHE A 161 14.19 -5.83 6.34
N GLY A 162 13.77 -6.85 5.57
CA GLY A 162 14.49 -8.12 5.48
C GLY A 162 14.32 -8.97 6.73
N ASP A 163 15.32 -9.81 6.96
CA ASP A 163 15.35 -10.67 8.14
C ASP A 163 15.22 -9.87 9.45
N ARG A 164 14.47 -10.41 10.39
CA ARG A 164 14.11 -9.71 11.62
C ARG A 164 15.31 -9.44 12.55
N GLU A 165 16.33 -10.29 12.49
CA GLU A 165 17.50 -10.20 13.38
C GLU A 165 18.68 -9.53 12.69
N THR A 166 18.90 -9.81 11.42
CA THR A 166 20.06 -9.33 10.65
C THR A 166 19.75 -8.11 9.79
N GLY A 167 18.51 -7.91 9.39
CA GLY A 167 18.09 -6.87 8.43
C GLY A 167 18.53 -7.16 7.00
N GLU A 168 19.02 -8.37 6.71
CA GLU A 168 19.43 -8.76 5.37
C GLU A 168 18.24 -9.05 4.44
N GLY A 169 18.36 -8.72 3.15
CA GLY A 169 17.37 -9.02 2.13
C GLY A 169 16.17 -8.07 2.06
N GLY A 170 16.09 -7.06 2.91
CA GLY A 170 15.03 -6.06 2.84
C GLY A 170 15.30 -4.97 1.81
N ASP A 171 14.29 -4.64 1.00
CA ASP A 171 14.30 -3.48 0.12
C ASP A 171 13.28 -2.45 0.61
N ALA A 172 13.78 -1.26 0.93
CA ALA A 172 12.97 -0.15 1.45
C ALA A 172 12.06 0.51 0.40
N THR A 173 11.99 -0.02 -0.82
CA THR A 173 11.01 0.43 -1.82
C THR A 173 9.61 0.03 -1.36
N VAL A 174 8.90 1.01 -0.86
CA VAL A 174 7.54 0.84 -0.32
C VAL A 174 6.58 0.51 -1.45
N SER A 175 5.93 -0.63 -1.34
CA SER A 175 4.89 -1.01 -2.27
C SER A 175 3.52 -1.09 -1.61
N VAL A 176 2.50 -0.74 -2.38
CA VAL A 176 1.12 -0.77 -1.93
C VAL A 176 0.25 -1.43 -2.97
N ALA A 177 -0.55 -2.38 -2.54
CA ALA A 177 -1.53 -3.00 -3.41
C ALA A 177 -2.80 -2.13 -3.50
N MET A 178 -3.36 -2.08 -4.70
CA MET A 178 -4.66 -1.50 -4.98
C MET A 178 -5.59 -2.62 -5.49
N CYS A 179 -6.84 -2.56 -5.10
CA CYS A 179 -7.87 -3.45 -5.62
C CYS A 179 -8.81 -2.66 -6.52
N VAL A 180 -9.02 -3.14 -7.73
CA VAL A 180 -10.00 -2.60 -8.68
C VAL A 180 -11.11 -3.62 -8.85
N ARG A 181 -12.36 -3.18 -8.79
CA ARG A 181 -13.55 -4.01 -8.98
C ARG A 181 -14.27 -3.63 -10.26
N ALA A 182 -14.46 -4.58 -11.16
CA ALA A 182 -15.23 -4.37 -12.37
C ALA A 182 -16.73 -4.27 -12.09
N GLY A 183 -17.42 -3.43 -12.88
CA GLY A 183 -18.89 -3.34 -12.87
C GLY A 183 -19.55 -4.61 -13.41
N SER A 184 -20.83 -4.81 -13.08
CA SER A 184 -21.63 -5.91 -13.64
C SER A 184 -22.02 -5.59 -15.07
N GLY A 185 -21.27 -6.10 -16.03
CA GLY A 185 -21.61 -5.96 -17.44
C GLY A 185 -20.54 -6.57 -18.32
N SER A 186 -20.86 -7.72 -18.91
CA SER A 186 -20.13 -8.47 -19.92
C SER A 186 -18.90 -9.27 -19.48
N ASP A 187 -18.88 -10.45 -19.98
CA ASP A 187 -17.89 -11.52 -19.87
C ASP A 187 -16.45 -11.04 -20.08
N ILE A 188 -15.69 -11.00 -18.98
CA ILE A 188 -14.24 -10.90 -19.04
C ILE A 188 -13.69 -12.33 -19.01
N CYS A 189 -13.94 -13.09 -20.08
CA CYS A 189 -13.22 -14.31 -20.45
C CYS A 189 -13.77 -14.85 -21.78
N SER A 190 -13.12 -14.53 -22.85
CA SER A 190 -13.07 -15.35 -24.07
C SER A 190 -11.66 -15.30 -24.61
#